data_63e4c4c8ae51a13427dc4facbf2f053e
#
_entry.id   63e4c4c8ae51a13427dc4facbf2f053e
#
_cell.length_a   1.000
_cell.length_b   1.000
_cell.length_c   1.000
_cell.angle_alpha   90.00
_cell.angle_beta   90.00
_cell.angle_gamma   90.00
#
_symmetry.space_group_name_H-M   'P 1'
#
loop_
_entity.id
_entity.type
_entity.pdbx_description
1 polymer ?
#
loop_
_entity_poly.entity_id
_entity_poly.type
_entity_poly.pdbx_seq_one_letter_code
_entity_poly.pdbx_strand_id
1 'polypeptide(L)'
;MTTMKRLLGLLLISALFASCSSTSIINSWKDPNSNDNPDKWDKVLVAVQSPSDLKRRVAEDEVAAMSEVLFASYTVFPDKSVVQNEEALRRKIQQGEYDAIMTMRLIDQSKQTSYVPGSYTGGYWGYHSGYWGGYYNPGYYRQDSYYAIETQVFSLEENKLVWSGITSTVNPSKIDRAIREVALMTFRQMQKDGFIHPTR
;
A
#
# COMPACT_ATOMS: atom_id res chain seq x y z
N MET A 1 -21.83 29.65 27.57
CA MET A 1 -22.51 28.49 26.91
C MET A 1 -22.32 28.43 25.40
N THR A 2 -22.20 29.52 24.68
CA THR A 2 -22.00 29.55 23.20
C THR A 2 -20.62 29.08 22.72
N THR A 3 -19.55 29.36 23.46
CA THR A 3 -18.17 28.97 23.14
C THR A 3 -17.95 27.46 23.29
N MET A 4 -18.55 26.84 24.30
CA MET A 4 -18.46 25.41 24.56
C MET A 4 -19.19 24.59 23.48
N LYS A 5 -20.31 25.10 22.95
CA LYS A 5 -21.05 24.45 21.83
C LYS A 5 -20.27 24.56 20.51
N ARG A 6 -19.53 25.66 20.29
CA ARG A 6 -18.67 25.83 19.10
C ARG A 6 -17.44 24.94 19.16
N LEU A 7 -16.81 24.75 20.32
CA LEU A 7 -15.70 23.81 20.51
C LEU A 7 -16.14 22.35 20.30
N LEU A 8 -17.34 21.97 20.82
CA LEU A 8 -17.90 20.63 20.62
C LEU A 8 -18.22 20.36 19.13
N GLY A 9 -18.71 21.36 18.39
CA GLY A 9 -18.96 21.29 16.95
C GLY A 9 -17.69 21.13 16.13
N LEU A 10 -16.59 21.82 16.49
CA LEU A 10 -15.29 21.66 15.83
C LEU A 10 -14.68 20.26 16.09
N LEU A 11 -14.84 19.74 17.30
CA LEU A 11 -14.35 18.39 17.64
C LEU A 11 -15.11 17.29 16.87
N LEU A 12 -16.42 17.47 16.65
CA LEU A 12 -17.22 16.52 15.87
C LEU A 12 -16.88 16.52 14.38
N ILE A 13 -16.52 17.68 13.82
CA ILE A 13 -16.14 17.82 12.42
C ILE A 13 -14.76 17.18 12.16
N SER A 14 -13.83 17.23 13.13
CA SER A 14 -12.52 16.61 12.99
C SER A 14 -12.56 15.08 12.99
N ALA A 15 -13.60 14.46 13.58
CA ALA A 15 -13.77 13.01 13.62
C ALA A 15 -14.25 12.40 12.28
N LEU A 16 -14.74 13.23 11.34
CA LEU A 16 -15.22 12.78 10.02
C LEU A 16 -14.12 12.56 8.98
N PHE A 17 -12.87 12.91 9.27
CA PHE A 17 -11.71 12.69 8.38
C PHE A 17 -10.99 11.36 8.63
N ALA A 18 -11.62 10.38 9.28
CA ALA A 18 -11.13 9.01 9.27
C ALA A 18 -11.24 8.48 7.84
N SER A 19 -10.22 8.77 7.01
CA SER A 19 -10.07 8.22 5.66
C SER A 19 -10.03 6.71 5.78
N CYS A 20 -11.08 6.02 5.35
CA CYS A 20 -11.04 4.59 5.18
C CYS A 20 -9.96 4.27 4.15
N SER A 21 -8.81 3.78 4.58
CA SER A 21 -7.80 3.21 3.69
C SER A 21 -8.41 2.01 2.99
N SER A 22 -8.34 1.97 1.67
CA SER A 22 -8.75 0.82 0.87
C SER A 22 -7.70 -0.29 0.88
N THR A 23 -6.55 -0.05 1.53
CA THR A 23 -5.40 -0.93 1.57
C THR A 23 -5.24 -1.57 2.96
N SER A 24 -5.00 -2.87 2.98
CA SER A 24 -4.74 -3.66 4.19
C SER A 24 -3.55 -4.60 3.99
N ILE A 25 -2.90 -5.00 5.10
CA ILE A 25 -1.89 -6.07 5.08
C ILE A 25 -2.61 -7.42 5.10
N ILE A 26 -2.20 -8.31 4.20
CA ILE A 26 -2.65 -9.72 4.17
C ILE A 26 -1.75 -10.55 5.08
N ASN A 27 -0.43 -10.41 4.91
CA ASN A 27 0.59 -11.20 5.62
C ASN A 27 1.91 -10.44 5.64
N SER A 28 2.75 -10.73 6.63
CA SER A 28 4.14 -10.27 6.70
C SER A 28 5.04 -11.29 7.37
N TRP A 29 6.32 -11.22 7.06
CA TRP A 29 7.36 -12.05 7.63
C TRP A 29 8.64 -11.23 7.81
N LYS A 30 9.31 -11.44 8.95
CA LYS A 30 10.63 -10.89 9.26
C LYS A 30 11.59 -12.06 9.53
N ASP A 31 12.80 -11.98 9.02
CA ASP A 31 13.83 -12.98 9.33
C ASP A 31 14.20 -12.93 10.82
N PRO A 32 13.92 -14.01 11.59
CA PRO A 32 14.26 -14.05 13.01
C PRO A 32 15.78 -14.15 13.28
N ASN A 33 16.57 -14.50 12.24
CA ASN A 33 18.01 -14.72 12.32
C ASN A 33 18.81 -13.56 11.65
N SER A 34 18.16 -12.46 11.27
CA SER A 34 18.87 -11.29 10.78
C SER A 34 19.50 -10.54 11.95
N ASN A 35 20.79 -10.25 11.82
CA ASN A 35 21.54 -9.39 12.72
C ASN A 35 21.62 -7.95 12.20
N ASP A 36 21.12 -7.70 11.02
CA ASP A 36 21.09 -6.38 10.41
C ASP A 36 20.14 -5.45 11.16
N ASN A 37 20.49 -4.18 11.21
CA ASN A 37 19.70 -3.15 11.89
C ASN A 37 19.21 -2.09 10.91
N PRO A 38 17.98 -2.24 10.40
CA PRO A 38 17.41 -1.33 9.39
C PRO A 38 17.35 0.14 9.83
N ASP A 39 17.33 0.42 11.14
CA ASP A 39 17.33 1.80 11.67
C ASP A 39 18.66 2.54 11.47
N LYS A 40 19.71 1.81 11.08
CA LYS A 40 21.04 2.34 10.80
C LYS A 40 21.33 2.44 9.29
N TRP A 41 20.38 2.05 8.46
CA TRP A 41 20.54 2.16 7.01
C TRP A 41 20.44 3.62 6.57
N ASP A 42 21.43 4.05 5.77
CA ASP A 42 21.49 5.39 5.20
C ASP A 42 20.93 5.43 3.79
N LYS A 43 21.01 4.28 3.07
CA LYS A 43 20.59 4.22 1.65
C LYS A 43 19.85 2.92 1.34
N VAL A 44 18.56 3.03 1.06
CA VAL A 44 17.72 1.91 0.63
C VAL A 44 17.23 2.17 -0.79
N LEU A 45 17.56 1.27 -1.71
CA LEU A 45 17.15 1.37 -3.10
C LEU A 45 15.72 0.82 -3.28
N VAL A 46 14.81 1.64 -3.78
CA VAL A 46 13.42 1.25 -4.06
C VAL A 46 13.29 0.84 -5.51
N ALA A 47 12.94 -0.42 -5.77
CA ALA A 47 12.81 -0.99 -7.11
C ALA A 47 11.39 -1.54 -7.35
N VAL A 48 10.59 -0.84 -8.14
CA VAL A 48 9.24 -1.26 -8.51
C VAL A 48 9.26 -2.08 -9.79
N GLN A 49 8.83 -3.33 -9.70
CA GLN A 49 8.74 -4.22 -10.85
C GLN A 49 7.43 -3.96 -11.60
N SER A 50 7.48 -3.16 -12.65
CA SER A 50 6.34 -2.83 -13.52
C SER A 50 6.69 -3.01 -15.00
N PRO A 51 5.77 -3.54 -15.84
CA PRO A 51 5.95 -3.57 -17.28
C PRO A 51 6.07 -2.16 -17.90
N SER A 52 5.38 -1.17 -17.32
CA SER A 52 5.39 0.23 -17.75
C SER A 52 6.48 1.00 -17.04
N ASP A 53 7.39 1.59 -17.80
CA ASP A 53 8.47 2.43 -17.24
C ASP A 53 7.93 3.68 -16.56
N LEU A 54 6.91 4.32 -17.12
CA LEU A 54 6.24 5.47 -16.48
C LEU A 54 5.66 5.11 -15.12
N LYS A 55 4.92 3.98 -15.03
CA LYS A 55 4.35 3.52 -13.75
C LYS A 55 5.42 3.16 -12.74
N ARG A 56 6.53 2.56 -13.18
CA ARG A 56 7.69 2.28 -12.36
C ARG A 56 8.23 3.55 -11.72
N ARG A 57 8.55 4.57 -12.54
CA ARG A 57 9.13 5.85 -12.07
C ARG A 57 8.19 6.55 -11.08
N VAL A 58 6.92 6.70 -11.44
CA VAL A 58 5.92 7.33 -10.56
C VAL A 58 5.82 6.59 -9.21
N ALA A 59 5.84 5.25 -9.24
CA ALA A 59 5.75 4.46 -8.02
C ALA A 59 7.02 4.58 -7.15
N GLU A 60 8.20 4.52 -7.77
CA GLU A 60 9.47 4.68 -7.07
C GLU A 60 9.60 6.08 -6.46
N ASP A 61 9.18 7.14 -7.17
CA ASP A 61 9.17 8.52 -6.67
C ASP A 61 8.23 8.69 -5.46
N GLU A 62 7.01 8.14 -5.53
CA GLU A 62 6.05 8.22 -4.43
C GLU A 62 6.55 7.51 -3.15
N VAL A 63 7.25 6.39 -3.31
CA VAL A 63 7.83 5.67 -2.17
C VAL A 63 9.07 6.39 -1.66
N ALA A 64 9.98 6.83 -2.56
CA ALA A 64 11.19 7.53 -2.19
C ALA A 64 10.92 8.85 -1.45
N ALA A 65 9.83 9.55 -1.81
CA ALA A 65 9.42 10.79 -1.13
C ALA A 65 9.01 10.61 0.35
N MET A 66 8.87 9.36 0.83
CA MET A 66 8.44 9.09 2.21
C MET A 66 9.55 9.14 3.25
N SER A 67 10.82 9.02 2.82
CA SER A 67 11.99 9.09 3.70
C SER A 67 13.24 9.47 2.92
N GLU A 68 14.14 10.22 3.55
CA GLU A 68 15.41 10.66 2.97
C GLU A 68 16.38 9.50 2.69
N VAL A 69 16.19 8.35 3.34
CA VAL A 69 17.02 7.15 3.12
C VAL A 69 16.57 6.31 1.92
N LEU A 70 15.43 6.64 1.31
CA LEU A 70 14.86 5.89 0.19
C LEU A 70 15.23 6.53 -1.15
N PHE A 71 15.79 5.74 -2.06
CA PHE A 71 16.25 6.20 -3.37
C PHE A 71 15.56 5.42 -4.49
N ALA A 72 15.00 6.14 -5.46
CA ALA A 72 14.34 5.51 -6.61
C ALA A 72 15.34 4.78 -7.50
N SER A 73 15.11 3.51 -7.82
CA SER A 73 16.05 2.67 -8.57
C SER A 73 16.27 3.15 -10.00
N TYR A 74 15.30 3.83 -10.62
CA TYR A 74 15.43 4.33 -11.97
C TYR A 74 16.50 5.44 -12.10
N THR A 75 16.88 6.12 -11.01
CA THR A 75 17.96 7.10 -11.01
C THR A 75 19.33 6.44 -11.19
N VAL A 76 19.46 5.20 -10.74
CA VAL A 76 20.67 4.37 -10.88
C VAL A 76 20.62 3.49 -12.14
N PHE A 77 19.41 2.98 -12.43
CA PHE A 77 19.11 2.09 -13.56
C PHE A 77 18.00 2.68 -14.45
N PRO A 78 18.29 3.73 -15.21
CA PRO A 78 17.29 4.36 -16.07
C PRO A 78 16.76 3.43 -17.16
N ASP A 79 17.59 2.45 -17.59
CA ASP A 79 17.25 1.46 -18.59
C ASP A 79 17.12 0.05 -17.99
N LYS A 80 16.05 -0.64 -18.36
CA LYS A 80 15.78 -2.03 -17.94
C LYS A 80 16.82 -3.02 -18.47
N SER A 81 17.55 -2.70 -19.53
CA SER A 81 18.61 -3.56 -20.06
C SER A 81 19.74 -3.78 -19.06
N VAL A 82 20.02 -2.81 -18.21
CA VAL A 82 21.04 -2.93 -17.15
C VAL A 82 20.65 -3.95 -16.11
N VAL A 83 19.33 -4.08 -15.81
CA VAL A 83 18.82 -5.06 -14.84
C VAL A 83 18.96 -6.50 -15.33
N GLN A 84 19.06 -6.70 -16.64
CA GLN A 84 19.27 -8.02 -17.25
C GLN A 84 20.73 -8.51 -17.15
N ASN A 85 21.66 -7.60 -16.86
CA ASN A 85 23.06 -7.95 -16.65
C ASN A 85 23.39 -7.88 -15.15
N GLU A 86 23.40 -9.06 -14.50
CA GLU A 86 23.61 -9.18 -13.06
C GLU A 86 24.93 -8.53 -12.59
N GLU A 87 26.02 -8.68 -13.33
CA GLU A 87 27.31 -8.11 -12.96
C GLU A 87 27.30 -6.58 -13.03
N ALA A 88 26.66 -6.00 -14.05
CA ALA A 88 26.54 -4.56 -14.19
C ALA A 88 25.63 -3.98 -13.10
N LEU A 89 24.54 -4.69 -12.77
CA LEU A 89 23.64 -4.36 -11.68
C LEU A 89 24.39 -4.35 -10.34
N ARG A 90 25.09 -5.44 -10.03
CA ARG A 90 25.87 -5.61 -8.80
C ARG A 90 26.91 -4.52 -8.62
N ARG A 91 27.69 -4.22 -9.68
CA ARG A 91 28.70 -3.15 -9.64
C ARG A 91 28.07 -1.78 -9.33
N LYS A 92 26.95 -1.44 -9.95
CA LYS A 92 26.28 -0.15 -9.70
C LYS A 92 25.72 -0.04 -8.29
N ILE A 93 25.14 -1.11 -7.76
CA ILE A 93 24.64 -1.16 -6.38
C ILE A 93 25.79 -0.98 -5.40
N GLN A 94 26.91 -1.68 -5.59
CA GLN A 94 28.11 -1.55 -4.76
C GLN A 94 28.74 -0.16 -4.82
N GLN A 95 28.81 0.45 -6.03
CA GLN A 95 29.30 1.83 -6.20
C GLN A 95 28.41 2.88 -5.54
N GLY A 96 27.11 2.60 -5.39
CA GLY A 96 26.16 3.48 -4.74
C GLY A 96 26.17 3.38 -3.21
N GLU A 97 26.88 2.39 -2.65
CA GLU A 97 26.95 2.13 -1.19
C GLU A 97 25.55 2.01 -0.56
N TYR A 98 24.67 1.23 -1.18
CA TYR A 98 23.35 0.94 -0.64
C TYR A 98 23.42 -0.15 0.43
N ASP A 99 22.62 0.02 1.49
CA ASP A 99 22.53 -0.95 2.59
C ASP A 99 21.52 -2.05 2.28
N ALA A 100 20.42 -1.67 1.60
CA ALA A 100 19.33 -2.58 1.29
C ALA A 100 18.65 -2.26 -0.03
N ILE A 101 17.89 -3.24 -0.53
CA ILE A 101 16.99 -3.08 -1.67
C ILE A 101 15.58 -3.45 -1.23
N MET A 102 14.65 -2.51 -1.41
CA MET A 102 13.21 -2.75 -1.27
C MET A 102 12.62 -2.98 -2.65
N THR A 103 12.08 -4.15 -2.92
CA THR A 103 11.37 -4.46 -4.17
C THR A 103 9.87 -4.45 -3.95
N MET A 104 9.11 -3.94 -4.93
CA MET A 104 7.65 -3.97 -4.90
C MET A 104 7.13 -4.50 -6.25
N ARG A 105 6.20 -5.45 -6.20
CA ARG A 105 5.60 -6.03 -7.41
C ARG A 105 4.12 -6.35 -7.23
N LEU A 106 3.36 -6.19 -8.29
CA LEU A 106 1.98 -6.67 -8.36
C LEU A 106 2.02 -8.20 -8.54
N ILE A 107 1.46 -8.94 -7.58
CA ILE A 107 1.42 -10.41 -7.60
C ILE A 107 0.04 -10.96 -7.98
N ASP A 108 -1.02 -10.18 -7.75
CA ASP A 108 -2.38 -10.55 -8.14
C ASP A 108 -3.21 -9.32 -8.50
N GLN A 109 -4.04 -9.49 -9.52
CA GLN A 109 -5.09 -8.55 -9.88
C GLN A 109 -6.34 -9.34 -10.20
N SER A 110 -7.32 -9.30 -9.31
CA SER A 110 -8.57 -10.04 -9.44
C SER A 110 -9.79 -9.11 -9.39
N LYS A 111 -10.90 -9.58 -9.96
CA LYS A 111 -12.19 -8.92 -9.89
C LYS A 111 -13.18 -9.87 -9.25
N GLN A 112 -13.86 -9.39 -8.21
CA GLN A 112 -14.90 -10.16 -7.53
C GLN A 112 -16.25 -9.47 -7.74
N THR A 113 -17.23 -10.24 -8.14
CA THR A 113 -18.60 -9.77 -8.28
C THR A 113 -19.41 -10.27 -7.09
N SER A 114 -19.96 -9.35 -6.32
CA SER A 114 -20.85 -9.63 -5.20
C SER A 114 -22.27 -9.12 -5.50
N TYR A 115 -23.26 -9.88 -5.10
CA TYR A 115 -24.65 -9.45 -5.16
C TYR A 115 -25.02 -8.73 -3.88
N VAL A 116 -25.43 -7.47 -3.99
CA VAL A 116 -25.96 -6.70 -2.87
C VAL A 116 -27.48 -6.86 -2.91
N PRO A 117 -28.09 -7.54 -1.91
CA PRO A 117 -29.54 -7.72 -1.87
C PRO A 117 -30.26 -6.36 -1.82
N GLY A 118 -31.38 -6.28 -2.52
CA GLY A 118 -32.26 -5.14 -2.40
C GLY A 118 -32.77 -5.00 -0.97
N SER A 119 -32.95 -3.76 -0.51
CA SER A 119 -33.47 -3.48 0.82
C SER A 119 -34.91 -3.01 0.76
N TYR A 120 -35.71 -3.54 1.66
CA TYR A 120 -37.04 -3.06 1.97
C TYR A 120 -36.98 -2.20 3.23
N THR A 121 -37.37 -0.95 3.15
CA THR A 121 -37.58 -0.10 4.32
C THR A 121 -39.07 -0.11 4.67
N GLY A 122 -39.42 -0.95 5.63
CA GLY A 122 -40.79 -1.03 6.15
C GLY A 122 -41.12 -2.41 6.75
N GLY A 123 -41.96 -2.47 7.77
CA GLY A 123 -42.47 -3.73 8.31
C GLY A 123 -43.38 -4.46 7.31
N TYR A 124 -43.99 -5.58 7.76
CA TYR A 124 -44.90 -6.43 6.93
C TYR A 124 -45.94 -5.63 6.13
N TRP A 125 -46.49 -4.59 6.67
CA TRP A 125 -47.48 -3.74 6.00
C TRP A 125 -46.87 -2.87 4.89
N GLY A 126 -45.61 -2.46 5.01
CA GLY A 126 -44.85 -1.79 3.94
C GLY A 126 -44.54 -2.75 2.79
N TYR A 127 -44.23 -4.01 3.07
CA TYR A 127 -44.05 -5.06 2.06
C TYR A 127 -45.34 -5.28 1.25
N HIS A 128 -46.50 -5.36 1.92
CA HIS A 128 -47.78 -5.61 1.30
C HIS A 128 -48.25 -4.40 0.43
N SER A 129 -48.03 -3.17 0.91
CA SER A 129 -48.35 -1.95 0.15
C SER A 129 -47.34 -1.64 -0.97
N GLY A 130 -46.08 -2.07 -0.81
CA GLY A 130 -44.98 -1.89 -1.77
C GLY A 130 -45.19 -2.64 -3.08
N TYR A 131 -45.96 -3.72 -3.07
CA TYR A 131 -46.35 -4.45 -4.29
C TYR A 131 -47.20 -3.58 -5.22
N TRP A 132 -47.84 -2.53 -4.71
CA TRP A 132 -48.76 -1.64 -5.43
C TRP A 132 -48.25 -0.19 -5.55
N GLY A 133 -47.01 0.12 -5.22
CA GLY A 133 -46.48 1.49 -5.35
C GLY A 133 -45.39 1.91 -4.34
N GLY A 134 -44.82 0.97 -3.59
CA GLY A 134 -43.70 1.27 -2.67
C GLY A 134 -42.33 1.34 -3.36
N TYR A 135 -41.43 2.01 -2.70
CA TYR A 135 -40.03 2.11 -3.13
C TYR A 135 -39.35 0.74 -2.98
N TYR A 136 -39.24 0.00 -4.08
CA TYR A 136 -38.40 -1.19 -4.18
C TYR A 136 -37.02 -0.79 -4.67
N ASN A 137 -36.00 -0.97 -3.83
CA ASN A 137 -34.62 -0.86 -4.28
C ASN A 137 -34.15 -2.26 -4.71
N PRO A 138 -34.09 -2.54 -6.02
CA PRO A 138 -33.68 -3.85 -6.50
C PRO A 138 -32.22 -4.07 -6.10
N GLY A 139 -31.89 -5.32 -5.74
CA GLY A 139 -30.53 -5.72 -5.54
C GLY A 139 -29.70 -5.46 -6.81
N TYR A 140 -28.41 -5.19 -6.62
CA TYR A 140 -27.48 -4.95 -7.72
C TYR A 140 -26.20 -5.76 -7.57
N TYR A 141 -25.54 -6.01 -8.70
CA TYR A 141 -24.23 -6.62 -8.70
C TYR A 141 -23.17 -5.53 -8.54
N ARG A 142 -22.29 -5.70 -7.57
CA ARG A 142 -21.12 -4.86 -7.36
C ARG A 142 -19.89 -5.63 -7.79
N GLN A 143 -19.04 -5.02 -8.59
CA GLN A 143 -17.76 -5.57 -8.99
C GLN A 143 -16.65 -4.81 -8.27
N ASP A 144 -15.88 -5.51 -7.45
CA ASP A 144 -14.73 -4.99 -6.76
C ASP A 144 -13.45 -5.49 -7.42
N SER A 145 -12.48 -4.59 -7.60
CA SER A 145 -11.15 -4.90 -8.12
C SER A 145 -10.15 -4.95 -6.98
N TYR A 146 -9.43 -6.06 -6.86
CA TYR A 146 -8.41 -6.30 -5.84
C TYR A 146 -7.03 -6.29 -6.48
N TYR A 147 -6.07 -5.66 -5.81
CA TYR A 147 -4.68 -5.59 -6.24
C TYR A 147 -3.81 -6.01 -5.07
N ALA A 148 -3.09 -7.14 -5.22
CA ALA A 148 -2.14 -7.60 -4.23
C ALA A 148 -0.72 -7.21 -4.64
N ILE A 149 -0.03 -6.49 -3.75
CA ILE A 149 1.35 -6.05 -3.95
C ILE A 149 2.22 -6.71 -2.89
N GLU A 150 3.24 -7.41 -3.34
CA GLU A 150 4.30 -7.94 -2.51
C GLU A 150 5.43 -6.93 -2.42
N THR A 151 5.86 -6.65 -1.18
CA THR A 151 7.05 -5.87 -0.88
C THR A 151 8.06 -6.78 -0.19
N GLN A 152 9.30 -6.78 -0.67
CA GLN A 152 10.41 -7.56 -0.12
C GLN A 152 11.58 -6.62 0.15
N VAL A 153 12.28 -6.83 1.27
CA VAL A 153 13.49 -6.09 1.64
C VAL A 153 14.65 -7.06 1.78
N PHE A 154 15.69 -6.78 1.02
CA PHE A 154 16.94 -7.54 1.04
C PHE A 154 18.03 -6.71 1.67
N SER A 155 18.70 -7.24 2.70
CA SER A 155 19.95 -6.70 3.22
C SER A 155 21.07 -7.01 2.22
N LEU A 156 21.85 -6.01 1.86
CA LEU A 156 23.01 -6.20 1.01
C LEU A 156 24.24 -6.67 1.79
N GLU A 157 24.34 -6.33 3.07
CA GLU A 157 25.35 -6.84 3.97
C GLU A 157 25.20 -8.34 4.18
N GLU A 158 24.02 -8.81 4.56
CA GLU A 158 23.74 -10.23 4.79
C GLU A 158 23.44 -10.99 3.49
N ASN A 159 23.24 -10.28 2.36
CA ASN A 159 22.91 -10.85 1.04
C ASN A 159 21.71 -11.81 1.09
N LYS A 160 20.66 -11.45 1.84
CA LYS A 160 19.45 -12.25 2.01
C LYS A 160 18.18 -11.41 2.18
N LEU A 161 17.03 -12.05 2.01
CA LEU A 161 15.73 -11.48 2.34
C LEU A 161 15.60 -11.35 3.87
N VAL A 162 15.27 -10.16 4.35
CA VAL A 162 15.16 -9.86 5.78
C VAL A 162 13.75 -9.47 6.21
N TRP A 163 12.92 -9.02 5.26
CA TRP A 163 11.50 -8.74 5.48
C TRP A 163 10.69 -8.93 4.20
N SER A 164 9.46 -9.40 4.34
CA SER A 164 8.49 -9.50 3.25
C SER A 164 7.08 -9.23 3.76
N GLY A 165 6.25 -8.59 2.94
CA GLY A 165 4.85 -8.36 3.25
C GLY A 165 3.98 -8.25 2.00
N ILE A 166 2.71 -8.64 2.15
CA ILE A 166 1.71 -8.56 1.08
C ILE A 166 0.59 -7.62 1.53
N THR A 167 0.32 -6.62 0.70
CA THR A 167 -0.81 -5.72 0.85
C THR A 167 -1.89 -6.04 -0.16
N SER A 168 -3.15 -5.78 0.21
CA SER A 168 -4.30 -5.81 -0.71
C SER A 168 -4.97 -4.44 -0.73
N THR A 169 -5.19 -3.91 -1.93
CA THR A 169 -5.91 -2.66 -2.17
C THR A 169 -7.19 -2.94 -2.93
N VAL A 170 -8.32 -2.41 -2.46
CA VAL A 170 -9.63 -2.60 -3.08
C VAL A 170 -10.07 -1.30 -3.74
N ASN A 171 -10.47 -1.37 -5.02
CA ASN A 171 -11.01 -0.27 -5.81
C ASN A 171 -10.20 1.04 -5.71
N PRO A 172 -8.88 1.03 -6.01
CA PRO A 172 -8.08 2.23 -5.94
C PRO A 172 -8.62 3.31 -6.88
N SER A 173 -8.84 4.51 -6.37
CA SER A 173 -9.38 5.63 -7.14
C SER A 173 -8.33 6.27 -8.06
N LYS A 174 -7.07 6.31 -7.61
CA LYS A 174 -5.91 6.85 -8.34
C LYS A 174 -4.67 6.01 -8.01
N ILE A 175 -3.80 5.83 -9.01
CA ILE A 175 -2.60 4.99 -8.88
C ILE A 175 -1.61 5.57 -7.87
N ASP A 176 -1.32 6.87 -7.94
CA ASP A 176 -0.43 7.58 -7.02
C ASP A 176 -0.87 7.43 -5.56
N ARG A 177 -2.15 7.64 -5.29
CA ARG A 177 -2.72 7.46 -3.95
C ARG A 177 -2.62 6.00 -3.47
N ALA A 178 -2.94 5.04 -4.35
CA ALA A 178 -2.86 3.62 -4.01
C ALA A 178 -1.42 3.20 -3.66
N ILE A 179 -0.42 3.66 -4.43
CA ILE A 179 1.00 3.41 -4.14
C ILE A 179 1.38 3.97 -2.78
N ARG A 180 0.97 5.20 -2.48
CA ARG A 180 1.24 5.85 -1.19
C ARG A 180 0.58 5.10 -0.02
N GLU A 181 -0.67 4.66 -0.18
CA GLU A 181 -1.37 3.85 0.83
C GLU A 181 -0.68 2.50 1.05
N VAL A 182 -0.27 1.82 -0.02
CA VAL A 182 0.50 0.57 0.05
C VAL A 182 1.79 0.77 0.83
N ALA A 183 2.58 1.80 0.49
CA ALA A 183 3.83 2.09 1.16
C ALA A 183 3.62 2.44 2.65
N LEU A 184 2.63 3.29 2.96
CA LEU A 184 2.28 3.61 4.36
C LEU A 184 1.89 2.38 5.17
N MET A 185 1.07 1.50 4.61
CA MET A 185 0.66 0.26 5.27
C MET A 185 1.84 -0.69 5.45
N THR A 186 2.73 -0.77 4.47
CA THR A 186 3.96 -1.55 4.53
C THR A 186 4.88 -1.06 5.66
N PHE A 187 5.16 0.24 5.73
CA PHE A 187 6.02 0.80 6.80
C PHE A 187 5.40 0.64 8.19
N ARG A 188 4.08 0.83 8.33
CA ARG A 188 3.39 0.55 9.59
C ARG A 188 3.50 -0.91 10.01
N GLN A 189 3.43 -1.83 9.06
CA GLN A 189 3.60 -3.25 9.35
C GLN A 189 5.04 -3.58 9.74
N MET A 190 6.04 -3.01 9.04
CA MET A 190 7.45 -3.14 9.41
C MET A 190 7.72 -2.68 10.85
N GLN A 191 7.10 -1.56 11.27
CA GLN A 191 7.17 -1.08 12.65
C GLN A 191 6.52 -2.06 13.62
N LYS A 192 5.34 -2.58 13.28
CA LYS A 192 4.61 -3.56 14.12
C LYS A 192 5.38 -4.88 14.27
N ASP A 193 6.09 -5.30 13.23
CA ASP A 193 6.94 -6.50 13.23
C ASP A 193 8.27 -6.26 13.96
N GLY A 194 8.53 -5.03 14.40
CA GLY A 194 9.81 -4.63 15.02
C GLY A 194 10.98 -4.72 14.04
N PHE A 195 10.71 -4.51 12.75
CA PHE A 195 11.74 -4.47 11.70
C PHE A 195 12.38 -3.09 11.62
N ILE A 196 11.59 -2.02 11.69
CA ILE A 196 12.04 -0.62 11.83
C ILE A 196 11.37 0.02 13.03
N HIS A 197 11.98 1.08 13.58
CA HIS A 197 11.39 1.86 14.65
C HIS A 197 10.90 3.23 14.16
N PRO A 198 9.88 3.84 14.82
CA PRO A 198 9.45 5.19 14.47
C PRO A 198 10.61 6.17 14.64
N THR A 199 10.92 6.96 13.63
CA THR A 199 11.82 8.12 13.78
C THR A 199 11.25 9.06 14.83
N ARG A 200 12.06 9.40 15.83
CA ARG A 200 11.72 10.34 16.89
C ARG A 200 11.62 11.76 16.36
#